data_dbb6e4505503e82be2e2c77cda790f67
#
_entry.id   dbb6e4505503e82be2e2c77cda790f67
#
_cell.length_a   1.000
_cell.length_b   1.000
_cell.length_c   1.000
_cell.angle_alpha   90.00
_cell.angle_beta   90.00
_cell.angle_gamma   90.00
#
_symmetry.space_group_name_H-M   'P 1'
#
loop_
_entity.id
_entity.type
_entity.pdbx_description
1 polymer ?
#
loop_
_entity_poly.entity_id
_entity_poly.type
_entity_poly.pdbx_seq_one_letter_code
_entity_poly.pdbx_strand_id
1 'polypeptide(L)'
;LEVCNAVLDILEPTAEKPVIINLPVTVAMSMSHVYANQIEYMSDNLKYREHVILSLHPHNDRGCGVADTELGLLAGADRVEGTLFGNGERTGNVDIVTVAMNMYSHGVDPGLDFSDMPAIVAEYEKVTRMHVYERAPYAGALVFAAFSGSHQDAIAKGMKWREEKNLYEWTVPYLPIDPH
;
A
#
# COMPACT_ATOMS: atom_id res chain seq x y z
N LEU A 1 9.02 -22.10 4.87
CA LEU A 1 9.19 -22.03 6.33
C LEU A 1 10.49 -22.69 6.79
N GLU A 2 10.74 -23.95 6.42
CA GLU A 2 11.93 -24.70 6.86
C GLU A 2 13.25 -23.97 6.57
N VAL A 3 13.42 -23.47 5.35
CA VAL A 3 14.62 -22.71 4.96
C VAL A 3 14.76 -21.43 5.80
N CYS A 4 13.67 -20.69 5.99
CA CYS A 4 13.70 -19.47 6.81
C CYS A 4 14.10 -19.80 8.26
N ASN A 5 13.52 -20.83 8.85
CA ASN A 5 13.86 -21.25 10.22
C ASN A 5 15.30 -21.75 10.35
N ALA A 6 15.83 -22.45 9.34
CA ALA A 6 17.24 -22.86 9.33
C ALA A 6 18.20 -21.67 9.29
N VAL A 7 17.87 -20.64 8.50
CA VAL A 7 18.64 -19.39 8.46
C VAL A 7 18.55 -18.64 9.80
N LEU A 8 17.35 -18.55 10.36
CA LEU A 8 17.12 -17.89 11.65
C LEU A 8 17.87 -18.58 12.80
N ASP A 9 17.98 -19.93 12.79
CA ASP A 9 18.79 -20.68 13.76
C ASP A 9 20.28 -20.36 13.69
N ILE A 10 20.78 -19.93 12.52
CA ILE A 10 22.18 -19.50 12.36
C ILE A 10 22.37 -18.04 12.76
N LEU A 11 21.40 -17.18 12.41
CA LEU A 11 21.49 -15.73 12.64
C LEU A 11 21.18 -15.35 14.08
N GLU A 12 20.36 -16.15 14.77
CA GLU A 12 19.92 -15.93 16.16
C GLU A 12 19.47 -14.47 16.40
N PRO A 13 18.40 -14.00 15.73
CA PRO A 13 17.99 -12.61 15.83
C PRO A 13 17.60 -12.23 17.26
N THR A 14 17.88 -10.98 17.61
CA THR A 14 17.55 -10.38 18.91
C THR A 14 16.86 -9.02 18.70
N ALA A 15 16.37 -8.39 19.76
CA ALA A 15 15.79 -7.06 19.68
C ALA A 15 16.78 -6.01 19.14
N GLU A 16 18.07 -6.13 19.46
CA GLU A 16 19.14 -5.23 18.99
C GLU A 16 19.60 -5.57 17.57
N LYS A 17 19.30 -6.79 17.10
CA LYS A 17 19.71 -7.29 15.79
C LYS A 17 18.57 -8.07 15.14
N PRO A 18 17.50 -7.37 14.72
CA PRO A 18 16.39 -8.03 14.04
C PRO A 18 16.81 -8.52 12.64
N VAL A 19 16.09 -9.52 12.14
CA VAL A 19 16.26 -10.07 10.80
C VAL A 19 15.02 -9.83 9.98
N ILE A 20 15.19 -9.41 8.73
CA ILE A 20 14.08 -9.27 7.78
C ILE A 20 13.94 -10.56 6.98
N ILE A 21 12.78 -11.18 7.04
CA ILE A 21 12.36 -12.25 6.12
C ILE A 21 11.41 -11.65 5.09
N ASN A 22 11.86 -11.62 3.84
CA ASN A 22 11.08 -11.05 2.76
C ASN A 22 10.42 -12.15 1.92
N LEU A 23 9.10 -12.05 1.76
CA LEU A 23 8.26 -13.02 1.07
C LEU A 23 7.69 -12.42 -0.23
N PRO A 24 8.41 -12.54 -1.36
CA PRO A 24 7.91 -12.03 -2.63
C PRO A 24 6.79 -12.91 -3.20
N VAL A 25 5.83 -12.28 -3.86
CA VAL A 25 4.83 -12.95 -4.69
C VAL A 25 4.96 -12.48 -6.13
N THR A 26 5.91 -13.06 -6.84
CA THR A 26 6.49 -12.53 -8.09
C THR A 26 5.51 -12.45 -9.24
N VAL A 27 4.63 -13.42 -9.43
CA VAL A 27 3.63 -13.42 -10.52
C VAL A 27 2.19 -13.50 -10.00
N ALA A 28 2.01 -13.48 -8.69
CA ALA A 28 0.69 -13.44 -8.01
C ALA A 28 -0.31 -14.46 -8.60
N MET A 29 0.09 -15.72 -8.77
CA MET A 29 -0.75 -16.74 -9.43
C MET A 29 -2.00 -17.11 -8.64
N SER A 30 -2.00 -16.90 -7.32
CA SER A 30 -3.14 -17.20 -6.44
C SER A 30 -4.04 -16.00 -6.20
N MET A 31 -5.18 -16.22 -5.60
CA MET A 31 -6.04 -15.15 -5.09
C MET A 31 -5.41 -14.52 -3.84
N SER A 32 -5.68 -13.25 -3.60
CA SER A 32 -5.08 -12.46 -2.51
C SER A 32 -5.26 -13.08 -1.12
N HIS A 33 -6.41 -13.70 -0.84
CA HIS A 33 -6.64 -14.39 0.43
C HIS A 33 -5.74 -15.64 0.62
N VAL A 34 -5.34 -16.29 -0.47
CA VAL A 34 -4.40 -17.43 -0.41
C VAL A 34 -3.02 -16.95 -0.02
N TYR A 35 -2.59 -15.81 -0.59
CA TYR A 35 -1.34 -15.17 -0.18
C TYR A 35 -1.39 -14.74 1.29
N ALA A 36 -2.48 -14.11 1.72
CA ALA A 36 -2.67 -13.75 3.13
C ALA A 36 -2.57 -14.96 4.07
N ASN A 37 -3.22 -16.08 3.73
CA ASN A 37 -3.11 -17.32 4.52
C ASN A 37 -1.66 -17.85 4.59
N GLN A 38 -0.89 -17.68 3.53
CA GLN A 38 0.54 -18.03 3.54
C GLN A 38 1.34 -17.12 4.48
N ILE A 39 1.03 -15.83 4.48
CA ILE A 39 1.67 -14.85 5.40
C ILE A 39 1.30 -15.18 6.86
N GLU A 40 0.03 -15.42 7.15
CA GLU A 40 -0.42 -15.83 8.49
C GLU A 40 0.32 -17.10 8.94
N TYR A 41 0.36 -18.12 8.08
CA TYR A 41 1.08 -19.37 8.38
C TYR A 41 2.58 -19.11 8.66
N MET A 42 3.23 -18.24 7.88
CA MET A 42 4.62 -17.85 8.13
C MET A 42 4.77 -17.10 9.43
N SER A 43 3.89 -16.13 9.69
CA SER A 43 3.90 -15.34 10.92
C SER A 43 3.77 -16.22 12.17
N ASP A 44 2.89 -17.21 12.13
CA ASP A 44 2.61 -18.09 13.27
C ASP A 44 3.70 -19.15 13.53
N ASN A 45 4.50 -19.49 12.50
CA ASN A 45 5.42 -20.62 12.56
C ASN A 45 6.91 -20.25 12.40
N LEU A 46 7.23 -18.98 12.16
CA LEU A 46 8.61 -18.52 12.15
C LEU A 46 9.19 -18.56 13.57
N LYS A 47 10.39 -19.12 13.70
CA LYS A 47 11.17 -19.02 14.93
C LYS A 47 11.59 -17.58 15.18
N TYR A 48 11.76 -17.21 16.43
CA TYR A 48 12.17 -15.85 16.82
C TYR A 48 11.24 -14.74 16.27
N ARG A 49 9.95 -15.04 16.13
CA ARG A 49 8.99 -14.15 15.45
C ARG A 49 9.04 -12.72 15.96
N GLU A 50 9.24 -12.51 17.27
CA GLU A 50 9.34 -11.21 17.94
C GLU A 50 10.59 -10.40 17.54
N HIS A 51 11.56 -11.04 16.91
CA HIS A 51 12.80 -10.43 16.41
C HIS A 51 12.94 -10.53 14.89
N VAL A 52 11.87 -10.98 14.21
CA VAL A 52 11.80 -11.08 12.75
C VAL A 52 10.85 -10.03 12.22
N ILE A 53 11.32 -9.25 11.28
CA ILE A 53 10.48 -8.34 10.48
C ILE A 53 10.01 -9.11 9.25
N LEU A 54 8.73 -9.49 9.26
CA LEU A 54 8.11 -10.20 8.13
C LEU A 54 7.71 -9.18 7.06
N SER A 55 8.39 -9.21 5.93
CA SER A 55 8.27 -8.24 4.85
C SER A 55 7.54 -8.82 3.64
N LEU A 56 6.62 -8.06 3.08
CA LEU A 56 5.92 -8.38 1.84
C LEU A 56 6.60 -7.72 0.64
N HIS A 57 6.62 -8.42 -0.50
CA HIS A 57 7.09 -7.87 -1.77
C HIS A 57 6.14 -8.29 -2.91
N PRO A 58 4.95 -7.71 -2.98
CA PRO A 58 3.99 -8.05 -4.02
C PRO A 58 4.32 -7.39 -5.35
N HIS A 59 4.18 -8.16 -6.43
CA HIS A 59 4.07 -7.65 -7.78
C HIS A 59 2.61 -7.44 -8.18
N ASN A 60 2.37 -6.84 -9.34
CA ASN A 60 1.03 -6.44 -9.76
C ASN A 60 0.55 -7.17 -11.04
N ASP A 61 1.05 -8.37 -11.29
CA ASP A 61 0.79 -9.14 -12.52
C ASP A 61 -0.68 -9.42 -12.79
N ARG A 62 -1.50 -9.49 -11.74
CA ARG A 62 -2.95 -9.65 -11.84
C ARG A 62 -3.74 -8.41 -11.45
N GLY A 63 -3.08 -7.27 -11.22
CA GLY A 63 -3.71 -6.06 -10.71
C GLY A 63 -4.15 -6.16 -9.24
N CYS A 64 -3.59 -7.10 -8.48
CA CYS A 64 -3.98 -7.39 -7.09
C CYS A 64 -2.92 -6.95 -6.07
N GLY A 65 -1.86 -6.26 -6.47
CA GLY A 65 -0.74 -5.92 -5.59
C GLY A 65 -1.17 -5.18 -4.32
N VAL A 66 -2.10 -4.24 -4.41
CA VAL A 66 -2.65 -3.52 -3.24
C VAL A 66 -3.44 -4.49 -2.35
N ALA A 67 -4.33 -5.30 -2.91
CA ALA A 67 -5.13 -6.25 -2.14
C ALA A 67 -4.26 -7.32 -1.46
N ASP A 68 -3.24 -7.83 -2.15
CA ASP A 68 -2.27 -8.77 -1.59
C ASP A 68 -1.54 -8.14 -0.39
N THR A 69 -1.17 -6.88 -0.51
CA THR A 69 -0.49 -6.13 0.55
C THR A 69 -1.40 -5.89 1.76
N GLU A 70 -2.59 -5.35 1.55
CA GLU A 70 -3.54 -5.06 2.64
C GLU A 70 -3.90 -6.32 3.42
N LEU A 71 -4.24 -7.40 2.72
CA LEU A 71 -4.56 -8.67 3.36
C LEU A 71 -3.34 -9.30 4.03
N GLY A 72 -2.14 -9.17 3.46
CA GLY A 72 -0.91 -9.66 4.06
C GLY A 72 -0.53 -8.91 5.34
N LEU A 73 -0.75 -7.59 5.39
CA LEU A 73 -0.59 -6.81 6.62
C LEU A 73 -1.57 -7.26 7.71
N LEU A 74 -2.85 -7.46 7.36
CA LEU A 74 -3.85 -8.01 8.28
C LEU A 74 -3.50 -9.42 8.77
N ALA A 75 -2.79 -10.19 7.95
CA ALA A 75 -2.33 -11.54 8.26
C ALA A 75 -1.03 -11.59 9.10
N GLY A 76 -0.51 -10.43 9.54
CA GLY A 76 0.61 -10.35 10.48
C GLY A 76 1.96 -9.98 9.89
N ALA A 77 2.01 -9.43 8.68
CA ALA A 77 3.24 -8.84 8.16
C ALA A 77 3.53 -7.50 8.85
N ASP A 78 4.83 -7.19 8.98
CA ASP A 78 5.32 -5.99 9.67
C ASP A 78 5.77 -4.90 8.70
N ARG A 79 6.08 -5.26 7.46
CA ARG A 79 6.72 -4.37 6.47
C ARG A 79 6.26 -4.69 5.07
N VAL A 80 6.25 -3.67 4.22
CA VAL A 80 5.95 -3.78 2.78
C VAL A 80 7.09 -3.19 1.97
N GLU A 81 7.44 -3.85 0.88
CA GLU A 81 8.28 -3.34 -0.18
C GLU A 81 7.45 -3.13 -1.44
N GLY A 82 7.56 -1.95 -2.00
CA GLY A 82 6.88 -1.58 -3.23
C GLY A 82 7.57 -0.40 -3.89
N THR A 83 6.90 0.21 -4.85
CA THR A 83 7.47 1.32 -5.61
C THR A 83 6.46 2.45 -5.74
N LEU A 84 6.96 3.66 -5.97
CA LEU A 84 6.09 4.80 -6.29
C LEU A 84 5.34 4.50 -7.59
N PHE A 85 4.02 4.63 -7.54
CA PHE A 85 3.10 4.43 -8.66
C PHE A 85 3.21 3.06 -9.32
N GLY A 86 3.68 2.06 -8.58
CA GLY A 86 3.75 0.69 -9.05
C GLY A 86 4.83 0.41 -10.08
N ASN A 87 5.86 1.25 -10.21
CA ASN A 87 6.96 1.03 -11.12
C ASN A 87 7.66 -0.33 -10.87
N GLY A 88 8.19 -0.95 -11.91
CA GLY A 88 8.88 -2.23 -11.79
C GLY A 88 8.81 -3.08 -13.03
N GLU A 89 9.31 -4.30 -12.94
CA GLU A 89 9.28 -5.26 -14.03
C GLU A 89 7.86 -5.67 -14.42
N ARG A 90 7.66 -5.97 -15.68
CA ARG A 90 6.40 -6.45 -16.28
C ARG A 90 5.25 -5.46 -16.04
N THR A 91 4.34 -5.79 -15.12
CA THR A 91 3.21 -4.95 -14.72
C THR A 91 3.50 -4.10 -13.47
N GLY A 92 4.73 -4.16 -12.99
CA GLY A 92 5.20 -3.43 -11.82
C GLY A 92 5.03 -4.16 -10.49
N ASN A 93 5.40 -3.46 -9.44
CA ASN A 93 5.26 -3.87 -8.04
C ASN A 93 3.99 -3.26 -7.45
N VAL A 94 3.71 -3.57 -6.20
CA VAL A 94 2.65 -2.84 -5.49
C VAL A 94 2.96 -1.34 -5.45
N ASP A 95 1.94 -0.54 -5.72
CA ASP A 95 2.02 0.90 -5.57
C ASP A 95 1.94 1.30 -4.09
N ILE A 96 3.08 1.70 -3.52
CA ILE A 96 3.15 2.12 -2.11
C ILE A 96 2.40 3.42 -1.83
N VAL A 97 2.19 4.27 -2.84
CA VAL A 97 1.36 5.48 -2.69
C VAL A 97 -0.07 5.06 -2.39
N THR A 98 -0.63 4.16 -3.19
CA THR A 98 -2.00 3.66 -2.99
C THR A 98 -2.14 2.95 -1.64
N VAL A 99 -1.21 2.06 -1.27
CA VAL A 99 -1.24 1.36 0.03
C VAL A 99 -1.19 2.35 1.19
N ALA A 100 -0.25 3.29 1.17
CA ALA A 100 -0.08 4.27 2.24
C ALA A 100 -1.32 5.18 2.38
N MET A 101 -1.87 5.66 1.27
CA MET A 101 -3.07 6.49 1.29
C MET A 101 -4.31 5.70 1.75
N ASN A 102 -4.43 4.42 1.41
CA ASN A 102 -5.47 3.55 1.92
C ASN A 102 -5.35 3.39 3.44
N MET A 103 -4.16 3.11 3.96
CA MET A 103 -3.90 3.05 5.41
C MET A 103 -4.29 4.37 6.10
N TYR A 104 -3.82 5.48 5.57
CA TYR A 104 -4.12 6.81 6.12
C TYR A 104 -5.63 7.10 6.13
N SER A 105 -6.35 6.71 5.09
CA SER A 105 -7.82 6.88 5.01
C SER A 105 -8.58 6.06 6.06
N HIS A 106 -7.95 5.03 6.62
CA HIS A 106 -8.47 4.22 7.72
C HIS A 106 -7.88 4.58 9.09
N GLY A 107 -7.24 5.74 9.20
CA GLY A 107 -6.69 6.24 10.47
C GLY A 107 -5.36 5.60 10.88
N VAL A 108 -4.68 4.91 9.97
CA VAL A 108 -3.36 4.30 10.21
C VAL A 108 -2.28 5.13 9.54
N ASP A 109 -1.42 5.77 10.32
CA ASP A 109 -0.28 6.53 9.79
C ASP A 109 0.78 5.58 9.21
N PRO A 110 1.05 5.62 7.90
CA PRO A 110 2.08 4.79 7.30
C PRO A 110 3.51 5.30 7.53
N GLY A 111 3.67 6.44 8.19
CA GLY A 111 4.96 7.10 8.37
C GLY A 111 5.55 7.69 7.08
N LEU A 112 4.73 7.92 6.06
CA LEU A 112 5.12 8.49 4.76
C LEU A 112 4.38 9.81 4.53
N ASP A 113 5.09 10.79 4.00
CA ASP A 113 4.52 12.11 3.69
C ASP A 113 4.24 12.22 2.18
N PHE A 114 2.95 12.20 1.83
CA PHE A 114 2.44 12.44 0.48
C PHE A 114 1.61 13.73 0.40
N SER A 115 1.83 14.68 1.31
CA SER A 115 1.08 15.94 1.37
C SER A 115 1.26 16.83 0.12
N ASP A 116 2.40 16.70 -0.58
CA ASP A 116 2.62 17.35 -1.88
C ASP A 116 2.72 16.30 -3.00
N MET A 117 1.61 15.66 -3.30
CA MET A 117 1.52 14.65 -4.36
C MET A 117 1.97 15.17 -5.74
N PRO A 118 1.63 16.41 -6.15
CA PRO A 118 2.13 16.96 -7.42
C PRO A 118 3.65 17.00 -7.51
N ALA A 119 4.36 17.38 -6.44
CA ALA A 119 5.81 17.40 -6.43
C ALA A 119 6.41 15.99 -6.54
N ILE A 120 5.80 15.01 -5.88
CA ILE A 120 6.21 13.59 -5.94
C ILE A 120 6.02 13.04 -7.37
N VAL A 121 4.88 13.31 -8.00
CA VAL A 121 4.62 12.94 -9.40
C VAL A 121 5.66 13.56 -10.32
N ALA A 122 5.90 14.87 -10.20
CA ALA A 122 6.87 15.57 -11.04
C ALA A 122 8.29 15.01 -10.91
N GLU A 123 8.74 14.68 -9.70
CA GLU A 123 10.07 14.09 -9.50
C GLU A 123 10.15 12.66 -10.02
N TYR A 124 9.10 11.85 -9.81
CA TYR A 124 9.00 10.50 -10.38
C TYR A 124 9.12 10.52 -11.91
N GLU A 125 8.33 11.36 -12.59
CA GLU A 125 8.34 11.47 -14.05
C GLU A 125 9.68 11.98 -14.59
N LYS A 126 10.30 12.93 -13.91
CA LYS A 126 11.63 13.45 -14.24
C LYS A 126 12.70 12.36 -14.17
N VAL A 127 12.70 11.56 -13.11
CA VAL A 127 13.73 10.53 -12.87
C VAL A 127 13.52 9.32 -13.76
N THR A 128 12.28 8.82 -13.84
CA THR A 128 11.97 7.57 -14.55
C THR A 128 11.74 7.76 -16.03
N ARG A 129 11.40 8.97 -16.48
CA ARG A 129 10.92 9.28 -17.83
C ARG A 129 9.62 8.55 -18.19
N MET A 130 8.86 8.13 -17.20
CA MET A 130 7.55 7.49 -17.34
C MET A 130 6.48 8.40 -16.74
N HIS A 131 5.31 8.46 -17.37
CA HIS A 131 4.18 9.21 -16.85
C HIS A 131 3.40 8.38 -15.84
N VAL A 132 2.90 9.05 -14.80
CA VAL A 132 1.92 8.46 -13.89
C VAL A 132 0.61 8.29 -14.68
N TYR A 133 0.00 7.12 -14.55
CA TYR A 133 -1.25 6.83 -15.24
C TYR A 133 -2.35 7.81 -14.80
N GLU A 134 -3.08 8.39 -15.75
CA GLU A 134 -4.04 9.47 -15.49
C GLU A 134 -5.16 9.07 -14.52
N ARG A 135 -5.41 7.79 -14.35
CA ARG A 135 -6.39 7.22 -13.42
C ARG A 135 -5.75 6.49 -12.24
N ALA A 136 -4.45 6.72 -11.99
CA ALA A 136 -3.80 6.16 -10.80
C ALA A 136 -4.50 6.67 -9.55
N PRO A 137 -4.83 5.81 -8.59
CA PRO A 137 -5.44 6.23 -7.35
C PRO A 137 -4.62 7.34 -6.68
N TYR A 138 -5.30 8.35 -6.15
CA TYR A 138 -4.73 9.51 -5.41
C TYR A 138 -3.84 10.46 -6.22
N ALA A 139 -3.17 10.01 -7.28
CA ALA A 139 -2.10 10.76 -7.95
C ALA A 139 -2.39 11.09 -9.42
N GLY A 140 -3.26 10.34 -10.07
CA GLY A 140 -3.56 10.54 -11.49
C GLY A 140 -4.29 11.85 -11.76
N ALA A 141 -4.06 12.47 -12.91
CA ALA A 141 -4.63 13.76 -13.28
C ALA A 141 -6.18 13.78 -13.29
N LEU A 142 -6.83 12.63 -13.41
CA LEU A 142 -8.29 12.52 -13.45
C LEU A 142 -8.94 12.19 -12.09
N VAL A 143 -8.16 12.02 -11.01
CA VAL A 143 -8.74 11.65 -9.70
C VAL A 143 -9.60 12.75 -9.09
N PHE A 144 -9.41 13.99 -9.50
CA PHE A 144 -10.19 15.15 -9.06
C PHE A 144 -11.38 15.45 -9.99
N ALA A 145 -11.58 14.66 -11.04
CA ALA A 145 -12.63 14.90 -12.04
C ALA A 145 -13.91 14.13 -11.67
N ALA A 146 -14.95 14.86 -11.30
CA ALA A 146 -16.30 14.34 -11.14
C ALA A 146 -17.25 15.04 -12.12
N PHE A 147 -17.68 14.32 -13.15
CA PHE A 147 -18.48 14.89 -14.24
C PHE A 147 -19.99 14.87 -13.98
N SER A 148 -20.45 14.11 -13.00
CA SER A 148 -21.86 14.03 -12.62
C SER A 148 -22.21 15.05 -11.55
N GLY A 149 -23.25 15.85 -11.78
CA GLY A 149 -23.74 16.82 -10.79
C GLY A 149 -24.19 16.18 -9.47
N SER A 150 -24.70 14.95 -9.52
CA SER A 150 -25.07 14.20 -8.31
C SER A 150 -23.84 13.80 -7.49
N HIS A 151 -22.73 13.46 -8.13
CA HIS A 151 -21.48 13.18 -7.44
C HIS A 151 -20.88 14.43 -6.81
N GLN A 152 -20.88 15.56 -7.53
CA GLN A 152 -20.41 16.84 -7.01
C GLN A 152 -21.21 17.28 -5.77
N ASP A 153 -22.54 17.16 -5.81
CA ASP A 153 -23.42 17.44 -4.67
C ASP A 153 -23.15 16.51 -3.48
N ALA A 154 -22.95 15.22 -3.73
CA ALA A 154 -22.62 14.25 -2.69
C ALA A 154 -21.27 14.55 -2.02
N ILE A 155 -20.25 14.93 -2.80
CA ILE A 155 -18.93 15.33 -2.29
C ILE A 155 -19.09 16.59 -1.41
N ALA A 156 -19.76 17.63 -1.91
CA ALA A 156 -19.96 18.87 -1.15
C ALA A 156 -20.68 18.62 0.18
N LYS A 157 -21.73 17.79 0.18
CA LYS A 157 -22.45 17.39 1.39
C LYS A 157 -21.60 16.58 2.35
N GLY A 158 -20.82 15.62 1.83
CA GLY A 158 -19.92 14.80 2.63
C GLY A 158 -18.82 15.63 3.29
N MET A 159 -18.21 16.57 2.56
CA MET A 159 -17.18 17.48 3.10
C MET A 159 -17.76 18.37 4.20
N LYS A 160 -18.93 18.97 3.97
CA LYS A 160 -19.62 19.79 4.97
C LYS A 160 -19.94 18.99 6.23
N TRP A 161 -20.51 17.80 6.07
CA TRP A 161 -20.81 16.92 7.22
C TRP A 161 -19.58 16.57 8.02
N ARG A 162 -18.46 16.25 7.32
CA ARG A 162 -17.18 15.94 7.94
C ARG A 162 -16.65 17.13 8.76
N GLU A 163 -16.73 18.33 8.22
CA GLU A 163 -16.36 19.57 8.90
C GLU A 163 -17.24 19.80 10.14
N GLU A 164 -18.57 19.72 10.00
CA GLU A 164 -19.52 19.88 11.11
C GLU A 164 -19.32 18.88 12.24
N LYS A 165 -18.86 17.67 11.95
CA LYS A 165 -18.59 16.62 12.92
C LYS A 165 -17.14 16.62 13.43
N ASN A 166 -16.28 17.47 12.89
CA ASN A 166 -14.87 17.55 13.22
C ASN A 166 -14.16 16.19 13.09
N LEU A 167 -14.43 15.47 11.98
CA LEU A 167 -13.85 14.16 11.72
C LEU A 167 -12.47 14.31 11.08
N TYR A 168 -11.47 13.63 11.65
CA TYR A 168 -10.11 13.61 11.12
C TYR A 168 -9.94 12.53 10.04
N GLU A 169 -10.68 11.44 10.13
CA GLU A 169 -10.62 10.35 9.19
C GLU A 169 -11.25 10.74 7.85
N TRP A 170 -10.71 10.18 6.76
CA TRP A 170 -11.26 10.38 5.43
C TRP A 170 -12.49 9.51 5.22
N THR A 171 -13.66 10.11 5.29
CA THR A 171 -14.97 9.41 5.20
C THR A 171 -15.73 9.73 3.93
N VAL A 172 -15.19 10.56 3.06
CA VAL A 172 -15.75 10.91 1.75
C VAL A 172 -15.11 10.02 0.69
N PRO A 173 -15.87 9.28 -0.12
CA PRO A 173 -15.33 8.30 -1.08
C PRO A 173 -14.62 8.92 -2.29
N TYR A 174 -14.59 10.24 -2.39
CA TYR A 174 -13.96 10.99 -3.47
C TYR A 174 -12.90 11.93 -2.92
N LEU A 175 -11.86 12.20 -3.71
CA LEU A 175 -10.91 13.27 -3.40
C LEU A 175 -11.58 14.64 -3.60
N PRO A 176 -11.11 15.69 -2.91
CA PRO A 176 -11.61 17.05 -3.13
C PRO A 176 -11.46 17.43 -4.60
N ILE A 177 -12.54 17.99 -5.16
CA ILE A 177 -12.52 18.48 -6.55
C ILE A 177 -11.82 19.83 -6.55
N ASP A 178 -10.84 19.99 -7.43
CA ASP A 178 -10.31 21.30 -7.79
C ASP A 178 -11.22 21.92 -8.86
N PRO A 179 -11.89 23.04 -8.60
CA PRO A 179 -12.81 23.68 -9.54
C PRO A 179 -12.12 24.54 -10.60
N HIS A 180 -10.76 24.58 -10.60
CA HIS A 180 -9.99 25.46 -11.50
C HIS A 180 -9.30 24.71 -12.63
#